data_cfa6a97be86953a367c3169a249b9409
#
_entry.id   cfa6a97be86953a367c3169a249b9409
#
_cell.length_a   1.000
_cell.length_b   1.000
_cell.length_c   1.000
_cell.angle_alpha   90.00
_cell.angle_beta   90.00
_cell.angle_gamma   90.00
#
_symmetry.space_group_name_H-M   'P 1'
#
loop_
_entity.id
_entity.type
_entity.pdbx_description
1 polymer ?
#
loop_
_entity_poly.entity_id
_entity_poly.type
_entity_poly.pdbx_seq_one_letter_code
_entity_poly.pdbx_strand_id
1 'polypeptide(L)'
;MNIQELKLKSSEQLIAQAEELGIENASTLRKQEILFAILKKVAEKEEITGAGVLQLLQDGFGFLRAMESNYLPGPDDIYVSPSQIRKFGLRTGDTVEGPVRAPKEGERYFALLQVSKINFEEPEKTRHKIAFDNLTPLYPDKQLVMEVETTKVEKKADLTPRLIDLVSPIGK
;
A
#
# COMPACT_ATOMS: atom_id res chain seq x y z
N MET A 1 3.58 -16.54 3.77
CA MET A 1 2.46 -16.25 2.84
C MET A 1 2.20 -14.74 2.77
N ASN A 2 1.86 -14.18 1.58
CA ASN A 2 1.64 -12.74 1.41
C ASN A 2 0.13 -12.42 1.44
N ILE A 3 -0.27 -11.46 2.29
CA ILE A 3 -1.68 -11.03 2.42
C ILE A 3 -2.22 -10.48 1.09
N GLN A 4 -1.39 -9.79 0.32
CA GLN A 4 -1.80 -9.19 -0.96
C GLN A 4 -2.21 -10.24 -2.00
N GLU A 5 -1.49 -11.36 -2.08
CA GLU A 5 -1.83 -12.45 -2.99
C GLU A 5 -3.20 -13.06 -2.68
N LEU A 6 -3.55 -13.16 -1.40
CA LEU A 6 -4.87 -13.62 -0.98
C LEU A 6 -5.97 -12.62 -1.37
N LYS A 7 -5.72 -11.33 -1.26
CA LYS A 7 -6.69 -10.28 -1.60
C LYS A 7 -7.03 -10.24 -3.09
N LEU A 8 -6.11 -10.65 -3.96
CA LEU A 8 -6.31 -10.72 -5.41
C LEU A 8 -7.19 -11.90 -5.84
N LYS A 9 -7.39 -12.90 -4.98
CA LYS A 9 -8.22 -14.07 -5.30
C LYS A 9 -9.70 -13.71 -5.42
N SER A 10 -10.39 -14.44 -6.27
CA SER A 10 -11.86 -14.35 -6.41
C SER A 10 -12.56 -14.90 -5.15
N SER A 11 -13.83 -14.50 -4.93
CA SER A 11 -14.59 -14.99 -3.79
C SER A 11 -14.73 -16.52 -3.79
N GLU A 12 -14.90 -17.13 -4.97
CA GLU A 12 -14.99 -18.59 -5.13
C GLU A 12 -13.71 -19.32 -4.72
N GLN A 13 -12.54 -18.76 -5.10
CA GLN A 13 -11.24 -19.32 -4.72
C GLN A 13 -10.98 -19.19 -3.23
N LEU A 14 -11.43 -18.10 -2.61
CA LEU A 14 -11.31 -17.89 -1.17
C LEU A 14 -12.21 -18.85 -0.38
N ILE A 15 -13.44 -19.12 -0.85
CA ILE A 15 -14.34 -20.08 -0.23
C ILE A 15 -13.72 -21.49 -0.29
N ALA A 16 -13.25 -21.93 -1.45
CA ALA A 16 -12.61 -23.23 -1.61
C ALA A 16 -11.40 -23.37 -0.68
N GLN A 17 -10.55 -22.35 -0.60
CA GLN A 17 -9.40 -22.35 0.31
C GLN A 17 -9.79 -22.33 1.79
N ALA A 18 -10.88 -21.65 2.14
CA ALA A 18 -11.40 -21.64 3.51
C ALA A 18 -11.93 -23.02 3.92
N GLU A 19 -12.62 -23.71 3.02
CA GLU A 19 -13.11 -25.09 3.23
C GLU A 19 -11.95 -26.08 3.39
N GLU A 20 -10.88 -25.98 2.58
CA GLU A 20 -9.67 -26.79 2.74
C GLU A 20 -8.98 -26.58 4.10
N LEU A 21 -9.06 -25.37 4.65
CA LEU A 21 -8.53 -25.03 5.97
C LEU A 21 -9.48 -25.39 7.12
N GLY A 22 -10.65 -25.98 6.81
CA GLY A 22 -11.63 -26.41 7.82
C GLY A 22 -12.36 -25.24 8.48
N ILE A 23 -12.63 -24.16 7.74
CA ILE A 23 -13.46 -23.04 8.20
C ILE A 23 -14.91 -23.35 7.84
N GLU A 24 -15.74 -23.54 8.86
CA GLU A 24 -17.16 -23.81 8.68
C GLU A 24 -17.90 -22.56 8.21
N ASN A 25 -18.94 -22.76 7.39
CA ASN A 25 -19.83 -21.71 6.87
C ASN A 25 -19.14 -20.58 6.06
N ALA A 26 -18.00 -20.87 5.40
CA ALA A 26 -17.27 -19.90 4.61
C ALA A 26 -18.13 -19.22 3.52
N SER A 27 -19.08 -19.95 2.92
CA SER A 27 -19.98 -19.46 1.88
C SER A 27 -20.97 -18.38 2.35
N THR A 28 -21.22 -18.25 3.64
CA THR A 28 -22.15 -17.27 4.21
C THR A 28 -21.47 -15.97 4.65
N LEU A 29 -20.13 -15.98 4.72
CA LEU A 29 -19.33 -14.85 5.16
C LEU A 29 -19.05 -13.87 4.00
N ARG A 30 -18.88 -12.61 4.35
CA ARG A 30 -18.41 -11.59 3.39
C ARG A 30 -16.96 -11.84 3.00
N LYS A 31 -16.56 -11.42 1.80
CA LYS A 31 -15.18 -11.60 1.29
C LYS A 31 -14.11 -11.20 2.32
N GLN A 32 -14.28 -10.10 3.01
CA GLN A 32 -13.33 -9.62 4.03
C GLN A 32 -13.29 -10.51 5.27
N GLU A 33 -14.44 -11.08 5.68
CA GLU A 33 -14.54 -11.99 6.83
C GLU A 33 -13.89 -13.34 6.51
N ILE A 34 -14.09 -13.87 5.28
CA ILE A 34 -13.43 -15.08 4.80
C ILE A 34 -11.91 -14.88 4.81
N LEU A 35 -11.44 -13.76 4.27
CA LEU A 35 -10.03 -13.38 4.24
C LEU A 35 -9.42 -13.34 5.63
N PHE A 36 -10.12 -12.70 6.57
CA PHE A 36 -9.70 -12.63 7.97
C PHE A 36 -9.62 -14.01 8.62
N ALA A 37 -10.63 -14.87 8.39
CA ALA A 37 -10.65 -16.23 8.94
C ALA A 37 -9.50 -17.10 8.37
N ILE A 38 -9.25 -17.01 7.06
CA ILE A 38 -8.12 -17.71 6.41
C ILE A 38 -6.80 -17.23 7.01
N LEU A 39 -6.58 -15.90 7.08
CA LEU A 39 -5.36 -15.33 7.62
C LEU A 39 -5.12 -15.73 9.07
N LYS A 40 -6.17 -15.77 9.88
CA LYS A 40 -6.06 -16.23 11.29
C LYS A 40 -5.59 -17.68 11.38
N LYS A 41 -6.13 -18.57 10.55
CA LYS A 41 -5.73 -19.99 10.50
C LYS A 41 -4.32 -20.19 9.96
N VAL A 42 -3.93 -19.43 8.94
CA VAL A 42 -2.59 -19.52 8.34
C VAL A 42 -1.53 -18.94 9.29
N ALA A 43 -1.86 -17.85 10.01
CA ALA A 43 -0.95 -17.23 10.98
C ALA A 43 -0.58 -18.15 12.17
N GLU A 44 -1.36 -19.21 12.42
CA GLU A 44 -1.04 -20.23 13.41
C GLU A 44 0.09 -21.17 12.95
N LYS A 45 0.31 -21.28 11.62
CA LYS A 45 1.23 -22.27 11.03
C LYS A 45 2.42 -21.64 10.33
N GLU A 46 2.27 -20.44 9.78
CA GLU A 46 3.27 -19.79 8.93
C GLU A 46 3.40 -18.31 9.28
N GLU A 47 4.59 -17.75 9.04
CA GLU A 47 4.78 -16.31 9.08
C GLU A 47 4.04 -15.64 7.90
N ILE A 48 3.23 -14.67 8.23
CA ILE A 48 2.50 -13.87 7.25
C ILE A 48 3.22 -12.54 7.08
N THR A 49 3.44 -12.14 5.84
CA THR A 49 3.92 -10.80 5.50
C THR A 49 2.74 -9.94 5.02
N GLY A 50 2.67 -8.73 5.52
CA GLY A 50 1.69 -7.73 5.11
C GLY A 50 2.37 -6.46 4.61
N ALA A 51 1.71 -5.79 3.67
CA ALA A 51 2.11 -4.49 3.20
C ALA A 51 0.89 -3.59 3.07
N GLY A 52 1.10 -2.29 3.19
CA GLY A 52 0.04 -1.31 3.04
C GLY A 52 0.56 0.12 3.19
N VAL A 53 -0.32 1.07 2.96
CA VAL A 53 -0.02 2.49 3.13
C VAL A 53 -0.42 2.92 4.54
N LEU A 54 0.52 3.53 5.25
CA LEU A 54 0.33 3.94 6.64
C LEU A 54 -0.60 5.16 6.73
N GLN A 55 -1.61 5.03 7.57
CA GLN A 55 -2.42 6.15 8.07
C GLN A 55 -2.17 6.31 9.56
N LEU A 56 -1.61 7.45 9.96
CA LEU A 56 -1.45 7.81 11.37
C LEU A 56 -2.75 8.36 11.94
N LEU A 57 -3.04 7.99 13.17
CA LEU A 57 -4.16 8.54 13.96
C LEU A 57 -3.64 9.50 15.03
N GLN A 58 -4.55 10.32 15.57
CA GLN A 58 -4.22 11.35 16.56
C GLN A 58 -3.57 10.80 17.84
N ASP A 59 -3.89 9.56 18.19
CA ASP A 59 -3.34 8.86 19.37
C ASP A 59 -1.92 8.34 19.16
N GLY A 60 -1.29 8.61 18.00
CA GLY A 60 0.09 8.27 17.71
C GLY A 60 0.33 6.83 17.26
N PHE A 61 -0.69 6.01 17.10
CA PHE A 61 -0.62 4.73 16.42
C PHE A 61 -1.14 4.85 14.98
N GLY A 62 -1.00 3.82 14.17
CA GLY A 62 -1.45 3.84 12.79
C GLY A 62 -1.96 2.51 12.30
N PHE A 63 -2.56 2.53 11.11
CA PHE A 63 -2.99 1.36 10.37
C PHE A 63 -2.41 1.35 8.98
N LEU A 64 -2.00 0.17 8.51
CA LEU A 64 -1.67 -0.04 7.10
C LEU A 64 -2.97 -0.32 6.35
N ARG A 65 -3.30 0.58 5.44
CA ARG A 65 -4.48 0.49 4.58
C ARG A 65 -4.14 -0.19 3.28
N ALA A 66 -5.08 -0.96 2.78
CA ALA A 66 -4.92 -1.67 1.52
C ALA A 66 -5.41 -0.81 0.34
N MET A 67 -4.64 -0.82 -0.74
CA MET A 67 -5.00 -0.16 -2.00
C MET A 67 -6.27 -0.76 -2.62
N GLU A 68 -6.42 -2.07 -2.50
CA GLU A 68 -7.57 -2.84 -3.03
C GLU A 68 -8.90 -2.43 -2.39
N SER A 69 -8.84 -1.89 -1.17
CA SER A 69 -10.00 -1.35 -0.45
C SER A 69 -10.14 0.16 -0.59
N ASN A 70 -9.49 0.78 -1.58
CA ASN A 70 -9.42 2.24 -1.74
C ASN A 70 -9.00 2.97 -0.46
N TYR A 71 -8.11 2.36 0.33
CA TYR A 71 -7.62 2.86 1.62
C TYR A 71 -8.71 3.06 2.69
N LEU A 72 -9.90 2.49 2.48
CA LEU A 72 -10.98 2.55 3.46
C LEU A 72 -10.70 1.64 4.65
N PRO A 73 -11.16 2.00 5.87
CA PRO A 73 -11.04 1.16 7.05
C PRO A 73 -11.69 -0.20 6.86
N GLY A 74 -10.98 -1.27 7.22
CA GLY A 74 -11.45 -2.64 7.13
C GLY A 74 -10.94 -3.53 8.26
N PRO A 75 -11.55 -4.72 8.45
CA PRO A 75 -11.12 -5.69 9.46
C PRO A 75 -9.75 -6.30 9.15
N ASP A 76 -9.29 -6.16 7.92
CA ASP A 76 -8.01 -6.64 7.39
C ASP A 76 -6.88 -5.62 7.49
N ASP A 77 -7.12 -4.48 8.16
CA ASP A 77 -6.09 -3.49 8.43
C ASP A 77 -5.05 -4.01 9.41
N ILE A 78 -3.81 -3.58 9.24
CA ILE A 78 -2.69 -3.99 10.08
C ILE A 78 -2.33 -2.85 11.02
N TYR A 79 -2.42 -3.12 12.31
CA TYR A 79 -2.04 -2.16 13.35
C TYR A 79 -0.53 -1.95 13.40
N VAL A 80 -0.10 -0.69 13.49
CA VAL A 80 1.29 -0.28 13.67
C VAL A 80 1.43 0.46 14.99
N SER A 81 2.35 -0.02 15.82
CA SER A 81 2.55 0.55 17.16
C SER A 81 3.24 1.91 17.14
N PRO A 82 2.97 2.78 18.13
CA PRO A 82 3.64 4.09 18.24
C PRO A 82 5.16 3.99 18.36
N SER A 83 5.66 2.90 18.94
CA SER A 83 7.10 2.65 19.08
C SER A 83 7.77 2.44 17.72
N GLN A 84 7.14 1.70 16.82
CA GLN A 84 7.65 1.49 15.46
C GLN A 84 7.59 2.78 14.64
N ILE A 85 6.49 3.52 14.75
CA ILE A 85 6.31 4.80 14.06
C ILE A 85 7.43 5.77 14.46
N ARG A 86 7.71 5.92 15.76
CA ARG A 86 8.78 6.80 16.25
C ARG A 86 10.17 6.29 15.89
N LYS A 87 10.40 4.98 16.00
CA LYS A 87 11.71 4.37 15.70
C LYS A 87 12.17 4.63 14.27
N PHE A 88 11.25 4.52 13.32
CA PHE A 88 11.53 4.64 11.89
C PHE A 88 11.11 5.99 11.30
N GLY A 89 10.54 6.90 12.10
CA GLY A 89 10.07 8.20 11.63
C GLY A 89 8.98 8.12 10.57
N LEU A 90 8.09 7.11 10.69
CA LEU A 90 7.04 6.84 9.71
C LEU A 90 6.01 7.97 9.66
N ARG A 91 5.50 8.25 8.48
CA ARG A 91 4.50 9.28 8.22
C ARG A 91 3.29 8.71 7.48
N THR A 92 2.17 9.40 7.56
CA THR A 92 1.00 9.08 6.73
C THR A 92 1.38 9.14 5.25
N GLY A 93 1.04 8.09 4.51
CA GLY A 93 1.39 7.93 3.10
C GLY A 93 2.60 7.03 2.85
N ASP A 94 3.40 6.68 3.87
CA ASP A 94 4.48 5.73 3.70
C ASP A 94 3.95 4.32 3.43
N THR A 95 4.52 3.66 2.45
CA THR A 95 4.25 2.23 2.19
C THR A 95 5.17 1.41 3.09
N VAL A 96 4.58 0.60 3.96
CA VAL A 96 5.31 -0.23 4.93
C VAL A 96 5.03 -1.71 4.67
N GLU A 97 6.09 -2.51 4.69
CA GLU A 97 6.03 -3.97 4.52
C GLU A 97 6.75 -4.66 5.69
N GLY A 98 6.17 -5.76 6.16
CA GLY A 98 6.81 -6.56 7.21
C GLY A 98 5.99 -7.75 7.67
N PRO A 99 6.58 -8.61 8.55
CA PRO A 99 5.87 -9.71 9.17
C PRO A 99 4.79 -9.21 10.11
N VAL A 100 3.64 -9.87 10.05
CA VAL A 100 2.47 -9.57 10.87
C VAL A 100 2.07 -10.77 11.72
N ARG A 101 1.49 -10.52 12.88
CA ARG A 101 0.90 -11.54 13.73
C ARG A 101 -0.61 -11.48 13.72
N ALA A 102 -1.23 -12.63 13.95
CA ALA A 102 -2.65 -12.69 14.19
C ALA A 102 -3.06 -11.91 15.45
N PRO A 103 -4.32 -11.41 15.49
CA PRO A 103 -4.86 -10.78 16.66
C PRO A 103 -4.93 -11.78 17.83
N LYS A 104 -4.55 -11.33 19.04
CA LYS A 104 -4.72 -12.06 20.29
C LYS A 104 -6.16 -11.96 20.79
N GLU A 105 -6.48 -12.70 21.86
CA GLU A 105 -7.77 -12.55 22.53
C GLU A 105 -8.00 -11.09 22.94
N GLY A 106 -9.14 -10.52 22.47
CA GLY A 106 -9.49 -9.12 22.71
C GLY A 106 -8.96 -8.12 21.67
N GLU A 107 -8.05 -8.51 20.78
CA GLU A 107 -7.59 -7.68 19.66
C GLU A 107 -8.47 -7.92 18.42
N ARG A 108 -8.70 -6.86 17.65
CA ARG A 108 -9.52 -6.93 16.41
C ARG A 108 -8.68 -6.97 15.13
N TYR A 109 -7.45 -6.49 15.19
CA TYR A 109 -6.61 -6.27 14.01
C TYR A 109 -5.33 -7.08 14.06
N PHE A 110 -4.82 -7.42 12.89
CA PHE A 110 -3.46 -7.93 12.78
C PHE A 110 -2.47 -6.85 13.24
N ALA A 111 -1.34 -7.26 13.79
CA ALA A 111 -0.33 -6.33 14.27
C ALA A 111 1.00 -6.53 13.55
N LEU A 112 1.62 -5.45 13.09
CA LEU A 112 2.94 -5.46 12.51
C LEU A 112 3.97 -5.81 13.59
N LEU A 113 4.76 -6.86 13.37
CA LEU A 113 5.81 -7.29 14.29
C LEU A 113 7.08 -6.47 14.09
N GLN A 114 7.48 -6.31 12.85
CA GLN A 114 8.70 -5.61 12.46
C GLN A 114 8.51 -4.93 11.11
N VAL A 115 9.17 -3.80 10.91
CA VAL A 115 9.24 -3.11 9.62
C VAL A 115 10.40 -3.71 8.83
N SER A 116 10.11 -4.34 7.68
CA SER A 116 11.11 -4.90 6.78
C SER A 116 11.48 -3.92 5.67
N LYS A 117 10.50 -3.20 5.12
CA LYS A 117 10.72 -2.19 4.08
C LYS A 117 9.86 -0.96 4.32
N ILE A 118 10.37 0.20 3.91
CA ILE A 118 9.67 1.49 3.91
C ILE A 118 9.84 2.09 2.53
N ASN A 119 8.73 2.35 1.83
CA ASN A 119 8.73 2.88 0.46
C ASN A 119 9.64 2.07 -0.48
N PHE A 120 9.56 0.72 -0.37
CA PHE A 120 10.31 -0.28 -1.14
C PHE A 120 11.82 -0.34 -0.85
N GLU A 121 12.31 0.44 0.11
CA GLU A 121 13.71 0.46 0.54
C GLU A 121 13.89 -0.11 1.95
N GLU A 122 15.12 -0.47 2.29
CA GLU A 122 15.48 -0.91 3.64
C GLU A 122 15.32 0.25 4.65
N PRO A 123 14.85 -0.02 5.88
CA PRO A 123 14.58 1.02 6.89
C PRO A 123 15.79 1.89 7.23
N GLU A 124 17.00 1.34 7.12
CA GLU A 124 18.25 2.06 7.42
C GLU A 124 18.51 3.20 6.42
N LYS A 125 18.21 2.97 5.13
CA LYS A 125 18.35 3.99 4.08
C LYS A 125 17.34 5.13 4.24
N THR A 126 16.20 4.83 4.84
CA THR A 126 15.11 5.79 5.03
C THR A 126 15.38 6.80 6.15
N ARG A 127 16.27 6.48 7.09
CA ARG A 127 16.62 7.36 8.24
C ARG A 127 17.18 8.72 7.85
N HIS A 128 17.81 8.83 6.69
CA HIS A 128 18.46 10.06 6.21
C HIS A 128 17.60 10.83 5.19
N LYS A 129 16.33 10.47 5.03
CA LYS A 129 15.43 11.19 4.11
C LYS A 129 15.14 12.58 4.65
N ILE A 130 15.39 13.57 3.78
CA ILE A 130 15.03 14.96 4.04
C ILE A 130 13.49 15.05 3.91
N ALA A 131 12.84 15.66 4.91
CA ALA A 131 11.41 15.93 4.82
C ALA A 131 11.11 16.88 3.67
N PHE A 132 10.00 16.68 2.98
CA PHE A 132 9.58 17.53 1.85
C PHE A 132 9.57 19.02 2.22
N ASP A 133 9.09 19.36 3.42
CA ASP A 133 9.04 20.73 3.92
C ASP A 133 10.42 21.40 4.07
N ASN A 134 11.48 20.59 4.16
CA ASN A 134 12.86 21.05 4.29
C ASN A 134 13.61 21.13 2.94
N LEU A 135 12.92 20.79 1.83
CA LEU A 135 13.50 20.91 0.51
C LEU A 135 13.51 22.37 0.06
N THR A 136 14.64 22.79 -0.52
CA THR A 136 14.72 24.13 -1.15
C THR A 136 13.95 24.12 -2.46
N PRO A 137 12.93 24.98 -2.63
CA PRO A 137 12.22 25.09 -3.90
C PRO A 137 13.15 25.66 -4.98
N LEU A 138 13.21 25.00 -6.12
CA LEU A 138 13.93 25.48 -7.28
C LEU A 138 12.93 25.93 -8.35
N TYR A 139 13.26 27.02 -9.05
CA TYR A 139 12.50 27.39 -10.23
C TYR A 139 12.83 26.46 -11.38
N PRO A 140 11.85 26.10 -12.22
CA PRO A 140 12.09 25.26 -13.38
C PRO A 140 12.99 25.99 -14.38
N ASP A 141 14.15 25.41 -14.70
CA ASP A 141 15.15 25.93 -15.62
C ASP A 141 15.22 25.14 -16.93
N LYS A 142 14.54 24.00 -16.98
CA LYS A 142 14.53 23.08 -18.11
C LYS A 142 13.12 22.86 -18.62
N GLN A 143 12.85 23.28 -19.85
CA GLN A 143 11.56 23.00 -20.49
C GLN A 143 11.42 21.52 -20.83
N LEU A 144 10.28 20.92 -20.48
CA LEU A 144 9.86 19.61 -20.94
C LEU A 144 9.09 19.77 -22.24
N VAL A 145 9.67 19.32 -23.35
CA VAL A 145 9.03 19.38 -24.66
C VAL A 145 8.03 18.24 -24.76
N MET A 146 6.76 18.58 -24.91
CA MET A 146 5.65 17.62 -25.05
C MET A 146 5.40 17.25 -26.51
N GLU A 147 5.92 18.05 -27.46
CA GLU A 147 5.79 17.80 -28.88
C GLU A 147 6.46 16.47 -29.26
N VAL A 148 5.68 15.59 -29.91
CA VAL A 148 6.18 14.32 -30.43
C VAL A 148 6.41 14.48 -31.94
N GLU A 149 7.59 14.08 -32.44
CA GLU A 149 7.87 14.04 -33.87
C GLU A 149 6.89 13.09 -34.56
N THR A 150 6.00 13.66 -35.38
CA THR A 150 5.08 12.87 -36.20
C THR A 150 5.84 12.24 -37.35
N THR A 151 5.97 10.93 -37.34
CA THR A 151 6.44 10.20 -38.52
C THR A 151 5.44 10.41 -39.66
N LYS A 152 5.94 10.64 -40.87
CA LYS A 152 5.22 11.04 -42.12
C LYS A 152 4.04 10.16 -42.53
N VAL A 153 3.65 9.16 -41.73
CA VAL A 153 2.60 8.17 -42.04
C VAL A 153 1.24 8.53 -41.44
N GLU A 154 1.16 9.38 -40.44
CA GLU A 154 -0.12 9.75 -39.82
C GLU A 154 -0.73 10.99 -40.47
N LYS A 155 -1.83 10.78 -41.20
CA LYS A 155 -2.58 11.82 -41.92
C LYS A 155 -3.24 12.89 -41.04
N LYS A 156 -3.25 12.71 -39.70
CA LYS A 156 -3.72 13.69 -38.71
C LYS A 156 -2.72 13.72 -37.55
N ALA A 157 -1.80 14.65 -37.59
CA ALA A 157 -0.96 14.93 -36.43
C ALA A 157 -1.82 15.52 -35.30
N ASP A 158 -1.70 14.95 -34.10
CA ASP A 158 -2.28 15.57 -32.91
C ASP A 158 -1.45 16.82 -32.55
N LEU A 159 -2.04 17.99 -32.73
CA LEU A 159 -1.41 19.26 -32.44
C LEU A 159 -1.50 19.65 -30.97
N THR A 160 -2.21 18.88 -30.13
CA THR A 160 -2.44 19.19 -28.72
C THR A 160 -1.15 19.35 -27.91
N PRO A 161 -0.15 18.44 -28.01
CA PRO A 161 1.10 18.61 -27.27
C PRO A 161 1.88 19.88 -27.67
N ARG A 162 1.89 20.19 -28.97
CA ARG A 162 2.53 21.42 -29.47
C ARG A 162 1.84 22.69 -29.00
N LEU A 163 0.51 22.68 -28.91
CA LEU A 163 -0.26 23.79 -28.34
C LEU A 163 0.03 23.97 -26.85
N ILE A 164 0.19 22.87 -26.10
CA ILE A 164 0.56 22.93 -24.69
C ILE A 164 1.94 23.58 -24.53
N ASP A 165 2.93 23.16 -25.31
CA ASP A 165 4.29 23.73 -25.27
C ASP A 165 4.31 25.22 -25.59
N LEU A 166 3.39 25.69 -26.47
CA LEU A 166 3.31 27.07 -26.87
C LEU A 166 2.59 27.96 -25.84
N VAL A 167 1.49 27.48 -25.27
CA VAL A 167 0.59 28.28 -24.41
C VAL A 167 0.91 28.12 -22.92
N SER A 168 1.34 26.93 -22.51
CA SER A 168 1.62 26.60 -21.11
C SER A 168 2.84 25.68 -21.02
N PRO A 169 4.04 26.18 -21.30
CA PRO A 169 5.26 25.37 -21.26
C PRO A 169 5.48 24.80 -19.87
N ILE A 170 5.74 23.48 -19.78
CA ILE A 170 6.01 22.76 -18.54
C ILE A 170 7.50 22.74 -18.30
N GLY A 171 7.93 23.06 -17.10
CA GLY A 171 9.34 23.05 -16.70
C GLY A 171 9.65 21.98 -15.65
N LYS A 172 10.94 21.61 -15.60
CA LYS A 172 11.51 20.69 -14.59
C LYS A 172 12.60 21.41 -13.82
#